data_591875afe0684e9ad2711dc687785505
#
_entry.id   591875afe0684e9ad2711dc687785505
#
_cell.length_a   1.000
_cell.length_b   1.000
_cell.length_c   1.000
_cell.angle_alpha   90.00
_cell.angle_beta   90.00
_cell.angle_gamma   90.00
#
_symmetry.space_group_name_H-M   'P 1'
#
loop_
_entity.id
_entity.type
_entity.pdbx_description
1 polymer ?
#
loop_
_entity_poly.entity_id
_entity_poly.type
_entity_poly.pdbx_seq_one_letter_code
_entity_poly.pdbx_strand_id
1 'polypeptide(L)'
;MLATLFGLRLPAQVRPPEGLTLQTWKVGDVERTALVATPRTSPGDAGAPLVLVFHGHGGTSAQAARSFGIHNAWPEALVVYPQGLPTAGQITDPGGLLPGWQHTAVGEGGRDLKFVDAMLAWARKERRVDSARVFAAGHSNGGSMVYVLWAARAKEFAAFAPSSSVFRPDEIANAAPKPVFIVTGRQDLLVPFRTQQLSLSRVLKLNQAETAEQAWDGTARLHPSKTGADVVTYIHPGGHQMPADAGALMVKFFKQR
;
A
#
# COMPACT_ATOMS: atom_id res chain seq x y z
N MET A 1 44.67 28.21 23.10
CA MET A 1 43.74 27.82 22.02
C MET A 1 42.96 26.59 22.46
N LEU A 2 41.72 26.75 22.93
CA LEU A 2 40.84 25.63 23.26
C LEU A 2 40.05 25.27 22.02
N ALA A 3 40.24 24.09 21.48
CA ALA A 3 39.44 23.53 20.40
C ALA A 3 38.12 22.98 21.01
N THR A 4 37.02 23.63 20.72
CA THR A 4 35.69 23.16 21.08
C THR A 4 35.26 22.08 20.11
N LEU A 5 35.27 20.82 20.55
CA LEU A 5 34.73 19.68 19.83
C LEU A 5 33.19 19.81 19.79
N PHE A 6 32.66 20.20 18.64
CA PHE A 6 31.23 20.06 18.34
C PHE A 6 30.93 18.58 18.13
N GLY A 7 30.42 17.93 19.16
CA GLY A 7 29.90 16.58 19.06
C GLY A 7 28.64 16.60 18.19
N LEU A 8 28.69 16.01 16.99
CA LEU A 8 27.51 15.67 16.19
C LEU A 8 26.63 14.75 17.04
N ARG A 9 25.55 15.29 17.61
CA ARG A 9 24.46 14.46 18.16
C ARG A 9 23.80 13.76 16.99
N LEU A 10 23.97 12.44 16.90
CA LEU A 10 23.14 11.61 16.06
C LEU A 10 21.67 11.85 16.46
N PRO A 11 20.74 12.00 15.48
CA PRO A 11 19.34 12.17 15.80
C PRO A 11 18.88 10.95 16.62
N ALA A 12 18.14 11.19 17.70
CA ALA A 12 17.59 10.16 18.54
C ALA A 12 16.83 9.14 17.66
N GLN A 13 17.28 7.90 17.64
CA GLN A 13 16.59 6.84 16.89
C GLN A 13 15.19 6.71 17.50
N VAL A 14 14.19 7.13 16.74
CA VAL A 14 12.79 6.95 17.14
C VAL A 14 12.54 5.45 17.26
N ARG A 15 12.31 4.99 18.49
CA ARG A 15 12.06 3.58 18.75
C ARG A 15 10.85 3.11 17.94
N PRO A 16 10.98 2.01 17.15
CA PRO A 16 9.86 1.48 16.42
C PRO A 16 8.66 1.20 17.35
N PRO A 17 7.40 1.33 16.86
CA PRO A 17 6.24 0.87 17.62
C PRO A 17 6.38 -0.58 18.07
N GLU A 18 5.72 -0.95 19.16
CA GLU A 18 5.76 -2.30 19.71
C GLU A 18 5.37 -3.35 18.65
N GLY A 19 6.11 -4.45 18.61
CA GLY A 19 5.91 -5.54 17.65
C GLY A 19 6.42 -5.26 16.24
N LEU A 20 7.04 -4.10 16.01
CA LEU A 20 7.65 -3.74 14.72
C LEU A 20 9.16 -3.59 14.84
N THR A 21 9.89 -3.99 13.81
CA THR A 21 11.34 -3.81 13.71
C THR A 21 11.69 -2.93 12.51
N LEU A 22 12.72 -2.11 12.64
CA LEU A 22 13.25 -1.34 11.52
C LEU A 22 14.14 -2.26 10.66
N GLN A 23 13.84 -2.32 9.37
CA GLN A 23 14.65 -3.01 8.38
C GLN A 23 15.18 -1.98 7.37
N THR A 24 16.41 -2.18 6.93
CA THR A 24 17.10 -1.29 5.97
C THR A 24 17.52 -2.06 4.74
N TRP A 25 17.43 -1.41 3.58
CA TRP A 25 17.93 -1.91 2.29
C TRP A 25 18.80 -0.84 1.62
N LYS A 26 19.85 -1.26 0.95
CA LYS A 26 20.55 -0.42 -0.01
C LYS A 26 19.94 -0.64 -1.40
N VAL A 27 19.34 0.40 -1.97
CA VAL A 27 18.71 0.36 -3.30
C VAL A 27 19.46 1.35 -4.21
N GLY A 28 20.34 0.84 -5.06
CA GLY A 28 21.37 1.67 -5.71
C GLY A 28 22.27 2.28 -4.63
N ASP A 29 22.42 3.59 -4.65
CA ASP A 29 23.24 4.32 -3.67
C ASP A 29 22.40 4.91 -2.52
N VAL A 30 21.09 4.63 -2.49
CA VAL A 30 20.16 5.18 -1.49
C VAL A 30 19.81 4.13 -0.45
N GLU A 31 19.93 4.52 0.83
CA GLU A 31 19.39 3.73 1.93
C GLU A 31 17.87 3.92 2.01
N ARG A 32 17.13 2.80 2.05
CA ARG A 32 15.68 2.77 2.19
C ARG A 32 15.31 1.97 3.44
N THR A 33 14.27 2.39 4.11
CA THR A 33 13.83 1.76 5.37
C THR A 33 12.37 1.35 5.32
N ALA A 34 12.00 0.35 6.13
CA ALA A 34 10.63 -0.01 6.43
C ALA A 34 10.49 -0.48 7.87
N LEU A 35 9.30 -0.35 8.44
CA LEU A 35 8.90 -1.08 9.64
C LEU A 35 8.34 -2.44 9.21
N VAL A 36 8.76 -3.49 9.92
CA VAL A 36 8.42 -4.87 9.60
C VAL A 36 7.78 -5.53 10.81
N ALA A 37 6.58 -6.09 10.64
CA ALA A 37 5.96 -7.03 11.55
C ALA A 37 6.22 -8.44 11.04
N THR A 38 6.95 -9.24 11.80
CA THR A 38 7.14 -10.68 11.51
C THR A 38 5.91 -11.48 11.95
N PRO A 39 5.61 -12.62 11.30
CA PRO A 39 4.55 -13.51 11.75
C PRO A 39 4.69 -13.85 13.23
N ARG A 40 3.59 -13.74 13.98
CA ARG A 40 3.51 -14.09 15.40
C ARG A 40 3.02 -15.52 15.62
N THR A 41 2.49 -16.13 14.58
CA THR A 41 2.04 -17.53 14.55
C THR A 41 2.68 -18.22 13.35
N SER A 42 2.84 -19.53 13.42
CA SER A 42 3.44 -20.30 12.32
C SER A 42 2.59 -20.17 11.05
N PRO A 43 3.18 -19.78 9.91
CA PRO A 43 2.45 -19.65 8.65
C PRO A 43 2.20 -21.00 7.94
N GLY A 44 2.58 -22.12 8.55
CA GLY A 44 2.53 -23.45 7.94
C GLY A 44 3.63 -23.67 6.89
N ASP A 45 3.53 -24.77 6.14
CA ASP A 45 4.55 -25.18 5.17
C ASP A 45 4.62 -24.30 3.94
N ALA A 46 3.49 -23.71 3.52
CA ALA A 46 3.40 -22.81 2.37
C ALA A 46 4.16 -21.48 2.54
N GLY A 47 4.48 -21.10 3.78
CA GLY A 47 5.10 -19.82 4.08
C GLY A 47 4.08 -18.71 4.42
N ALA A 48 4.58 -17.56 4.90
CA ALA A 48 3.75 -16.45 5.32
C ALA A 48 3.17 -15.67 4.14
N PRO A 49 1.90 -15.20 4.21
CA PRO A 49 1.44 -14.13 3.33
C PRO A 49 2.29 -12.88 3.54
N LEU A 50 2.53 -12.13 2.45
CA LEU A 50 3.25 -10.85 2.50
C LEU A 50 2.29 -9.69 2.18
N VAL A 51 2.28 -8.66 3.02
CA VAL A 51 1.52 -7.43 2.74
C VAL A 51 2.45 -6.22 2.77
N LEU A 52 2.54 -5.48 1.68
CA LEU A 52 3.21 -4.18 1.61
C LEU A 52 2.17 -3.07 1.83
N VAL A 53 2.43 -2.13 2.76
CA VAL A 53 1.45 -1.10 3.14
C VAL A 53 2.04 0.30 3.06
N PHE A 54 1.55 1.10 2.11
CA PHE A 54 2.11 2.40 1.74
C PHE A 54 1.37 3.57 2.41
N HIS A 55 2.10 4.45 3.12
CA HIS A 55 1.56 5.66 3.74
C HIS A 55 1.18 6.72 2.70
N GLY A 56 0.33 7.69 3.08
CA GLY A 56 -0.01 8.86 2.27
C GLY A 56 1.15 9.87 2.19
N HIS A 57 1.01 10.89 1.30
CA HIS A 57 2.00 11.96 1.19
C HIS A 57 2.21 12.69 2.52
N GLY A 58 3.45 12.99 2.87
CA GLY A 58 3.84 13.55 4.16
C GLY A 58 3.74 12.59 5.34
N GLY A 59 3.35 11.33 5.09
CA GLY A 59 3.18 10.31 6.13
C GLY A 59 4.46 9.56 6.48
N THR A 60 4.30 8.59 7.38
CA THR A 60 5.39 7.72 7.84
C THR A 60 4.97 6.26 7.87
N SER A 61 5.96 5.35 7.84
CA SER A 61 5.74 3.92 8.04
C SER A 61 4.98 3.61 9.35
N ALA A 62 5.27 4.35 10.42
CA ALA A 62 4.59 4.20 11.72
C ALA A 62 3.12 4.67 11.67
N GLN A 63 2.80 5.72 10.92
CA GLN A 63 1.40 6.13 10.69
C GLN A 63 0.64 5.08 9.88
N ALA A 64 1.24 4.54 8.79
CA ALA A 64 0.63 3.45 8.04
C ALA A 64 0.37 2.23 8.92
N ALA A 65 1.33 1.82 9.75
CA ALA A 65 1.16 0.70 10.66
C ALA A 65 -0.01 0.89 11.62
N ARG A 66 -0.17 2.10 12.19
CA ARG A 66 -1.31 2.43 13.08
C ARG A 66 -2.63 2.50 12.34
N SER A 67 -2.67 3.17 11.18
CA SER A 67 -3.93 3.42 10.46
C SER A 67 -4.51 2.17 9.82
N PHE A 68 -3.67 1.27 9.31
CA PHE A 68 -4.12 0.04 8.68
C PHE A 68 -4.25 -1.13 9.66
N GLY A 69 -3.39 -1.22 10.68
CA GLY A 69 -3.45 -2.28 11.69
C GLY A 69 -3.36 -3.71 11.17
N ILE A 70 -2.91 -3.92 9.93
CA ILE A 70 -2.91 -5.23 9.24
C ILE A 70 -2.14 -6.28 10.03
N HIS A 71 -0.98 -5.93 10.61
CA HIS A 71 -0.17 -6.84 11.43
C HIS A 71 -0.88 -7.31 12.71
N ASN A 72 -1.87 -6.57 13.20
CA ASN A 72 -2.72 -6.99 14.30
C ASN A 72 -3.88 -7.87 13.84
N ALA A 73 -4.49 -7.52 12.68
CA ALA A 73 -5.63 -8.25 12.11
C ALA A 73 -5.20 -9.57 11.44
N TRP A 74 -3.92 -9.70 11.07
CA TRP A 74 -3.39 -10.90 10.40
C TRP A 74 -2.05 -11.34 11.02
N PRO A 75 -2.07 -12.01 12.19
CA PRO A 75 -0.85 -12.39 12.92
C PRO A 75 0.04 -13.41 12.19
N GLU A 76 -0.46 -14.11 11.17
CA GLU A 76 0.30 -15.04 10.33
C GLU A 76 1.07 -14.35 9.20
N ALA A 77 0.75 -13.09 8.88
CA ALA A 77 1.35 -12.38 7.77
C ALA A 77 2.68 -11.72 8.14
N LEU A 78 3.61 -11.71 7.20
CA LEU A 78 4.71 -10.75 7.15
C LEU A 78 4.16 -9.43 6.62
N VAL A 79 4.20 -8.36 7.43
CA VAL A 79 3.70 -7.05 6.99
C VAL A 79 4.85 -6.05 6.95
N VAL A 80 5.02 -5.39 5.82
CA VAL A 80 6.08 -4.40 5.60
C VAL A 80 5.44 -3.03 5.36
N TYR A 81 5.85 -2.05 6.16
CA TYR A 81 5.43 -0.65 6.07
C TYR A 81 6.62 0.18 5.59
N PRO A 82 6.84 0.32 4.27
CA PRO A 82 7.98 1.06 3.73
C PRO A 82 7.87 2.56 4.05
N GLN A 83 9.04 3.23 4.11
CA GLN A 83 9.16 4.67 4.26
C GLN A 83 9.46 5.30 2.90
N GLY A 84 8.60 6.25 2.50
CA GLY A 84 8.78 7.07 1.31
C GLY A 84 9.96 8.05 1.46
N LEU A 85 10.49 8.49 0.35
CA LEU A 85 11.47 9.58 0.27
C LEU A 85 10.80 10.92 -0.03
N PRO A 86 11.46 12.06 0.19
CA PRO A 86 10.98 13.36 -0.28
C PRO A 86 10.59 13.29 -1.76
N THR A 87 9.35 13.66 -2.06
CA THR A 87 8.71 13.51 -3.38
C THR A 87 7.74 14.64 -3.58
N ALA A 88 7.75 15.32 -4.74
CA ALA A 88 6.77 16.35 -5.03
C ALA A 88 5.35 15.78 -5.01
N GLY A 89 4.47 16.40 -4.25
CA GLY A 89 3.06 16.02 -4.19
C GLY A 89 2.27 16.62 -5.34
N GLN A 90 1.23 15.93 -5.79
CA GLN A 90 0.38 16.42 -6.89
C GLN A 90 -0.67 17.45 -6.42
N ILE A 91 -1.02 17.46 -5.15
CA ILE A 91 -2.07 18.29 -4.56
C ILE A 91 -1.45 19.27 -3.57
N THR A 92 -0.54 18.79 -2.75
CA THR A 92 0.16 19.56 -1.70
C THR A 92 1.66 19.36 -1.87
N ASP A 93 2.49 20.24 -1.29
CA ASP A 93 3.96 20.12 -1.31
C ASP A 93 4.57 19.98 -2.72
N PRO A 94 4.33 20.93 -3.63
CA PRO A 94 4.92 20.89 -4.98
C PRO A 94 6.46 20.95 -4.96
N GLY A 95 7.05 21.40 -3.87
CA GLY A 95 8.51 21.46 -3.67
C GLY A 95 9.13 20.11 -3.30
N GLY A 96 8.34 19.08 -2.98
CA GLY A 96 8.84 17.73 -2.72
C GLY A 96 9.65 17.60 -1.44
N LEU A 97 9.30 18.34 -0.39
CA LEU A 97 10.01 18.31 0.90
C LEU A 97 9.55 17.18 1.81
N LEU A 98 8.33 16.68 1.58
CA LEU A 98 7.71 15.66 2.41
C LEU A 98 7.84 14.25 1.80
N PRO A 99 7.85 13.19 2.64
CA PRO A 99 7.90 11.81 2.18
C PRO A 99 6.69 11.45 1.31
N GLY A 100 6.94 10.76 0.22
CA GLY A 100 5.90 10.29 -0.70
C GLY A 100 6.43 9.18 -1.60
N TRP A 101 5.65 8.84 -2.61
CA TRP A 101 5.89 7.77 -3.58
C TRP A 101 5.82 8.33 -4.99
N GLN A 102 6.57 7.72 -5.90
CA GLN A 102 6.47 8.04 -7.33
C GLN A 102 5.03 7.92 -7.85
N HIS A 103 4.65 8.80 -8.77
CA HIS A 103 3.27 8.88 -9.28
C HIS A 103 3.03 8.06 -10.56
N THR A 104 4.09 7.61 -11.23
CA THR A 104 4.04 6.78 -12.43
C THR A 104 5.15 5.75 -12.40
N ALA A 105 5.07 4.72 -13.24
CA ALA A 105 6.09 3.66 -13.29
C ALA A 105 7.50 4.17 -13.58
N VAL A 106 7.63 5.26 -14.34
CA VAL A 106 8.92 5.88 -14.69
C VAL A 106 9.28 7.08 -13.82
N GLY A 107 8.31 7.59 -13.04
CA GLY A 107 8.51 8.73 -12.16
C GLY A 107 9.65 8.49 -11.18
N GLU A 108 10.34 9.56 -10.75
CA GLU A 108 11.47 9.51 -9.82
C GLU A 108 12.55 8.46 -10.24
N GLY A 109 12.72 8.20 -11.54
CA GLY A 109 13.63 7.18 -12.05
C GLY A 109 13.27 5.73 -11.65
N GLY A 110 12.01 5.50 -11.27
CA GLY A 110 11.51 4.20 -10.84
C GLY A 110 12.04 3.75 -9.48
N ARG A 111 12.50 4.69 -8.64
CA ARG A 111 13.20 4.40 -7.37
C ARG A 111 12.34 3.60 -6.38
N ASP A 112 11.03 3.84 -6.35
CA ASP A 112 10.14 3.15 -5.41
C ASP A 112 9.76 1.76 -5.92
N LEU A 113 9.65 1.55 -7.24
CA LEU A 113 9.54 0.21 -7.82
C LEU A 113 10.77 -0.64 -7.53
N LYS A 114 11.99 -0.08 -7.68
CA LYS A 114 13.24 -0.77 -7.32
C LYS A 114 13.28 -1.14 -5.82
N PHE A 115 12.74 -0.29 -4.96
CA PHE A 115 12.63 -0.58 -3.54
C PHE A 115 11.64 -1.71 -3.27
N VAL A 116 10.48 -1.72 -3.93
CA VAL A 116 9.53 -2.83 -3.85
C VAL A 116 10.17 -4.13 -4.32
N ASP A 117 10.87 -4.13 -5.46
CA ASP A 117 11.57 -5.30 -5.98
C ASP A 117 12.59 -5.84 -4.94
N ALA A 118 13.33 -4.95 -4.25
CA ALA A 118 14.28 -5.32 -3.20
C ALA A 118 13.57 -5.93 -1.97
N MET A 119 12.45 -5.36 -1.53
CA MET A 119 11.65 -5.92 -0.43
C MET A 119 11.08 -7.31 -0.78
N LEU A 120 10.57 -7.50 -1.99
CA LEU A 120 10.06 -8.79 -2.47
C LEU A 120 11.17 -9.85 -2.51
N ALA A 121 12.34 -9.51 -3.05
CA ALA A 121 13.49 -10.41 -3.10
C ALA A 121 13.97 -10.81 -1.70
N TRP A 122 14.07 -9.85 -0.79
CA TRP A 122 14.42 -10.09 0.62
C TRP A 122 13.39 -10.99 1.31
N ALA A 123 12.10 -10.71 1.15
CA ALA A 123 11.04 -11.49 1.78
C ALA A 123 11.06 -12.95 1.33
N ARG A 124 11.22 -13.19 0.02
CA ARG A 124 11.35 -14.55 -0.54
C ARG A 124 12.58 -15.29 -0.06
N LYS A 125 13.72 -14.61 0.01
CA LYS A 125 15.00 -15.21 0.38
C LYS A 125 15.12 -15.49 1.88
N GLU A 126 14.65 -14.56 2.71
CA GLU A 126 14.99 -14.55 4.15
C GLU A 126 13.80 -14.80 5.08
N ARG A 127 12.54 -14.80 4.58
CA ARG A 127 11.35 -14.79 5.45
C ARG A 127 10.35 -15.90 5.16
N ARG A 128 10.66 -16.85 4.28
CA ARG A 128 9.75 -17.96 3.92
C ARG A 128 8.33 -17.47 3.61
N VAL A 129 8.20 -16.52 2.69
CA VAL A 129 6.89 -16.04 2.24
C VAL A 129 6.31 -16.95 1.14
N ASP A 130 4.99 -17.07 1.14
CA ASP A 130 4.25 -17.66 0.05
C ASP A 130 4.17 -16.67 -1.12
N SER A 131 4.90 -16.96 -2.20
CA SER A 131 4.93 -16.09 -3.39
C SER A 131 3.58 -15.96 -4.11
N ALA A 132 2.63 -16.86 -3.85
CA ALA A 132 1.27 -16.76 -4.38
C ALA A 132 0.37 -15.83 -3.55
N ARG A 133 0.76 -15.51 -2.30
CA ARG A 133 -0.01 -14.67 -1.37
C ARG A 133 0.74 -13.38 -1.03
N VAL A 134 1.00 -12.55 -2.05
CA VAL A 134 1.63 -11.23 -1.93
C VAL A 134 0.58 -10.16 -2.23
N PHE A 135 0.45 -9.16 -1.35
CA PHE A 135 -0.58 -8.14 -1.39
C PHE A 135 0.00 -6.74 -1.20
N ALA A 136 -0.68 -5.73 -1.75
CA ALA A 136 -0.33 -4.34 -1.53
C ALA A 136 -1.55 -3.52 -1.11
N ALA A 137 -1.39 -2.70 -0.07
CA ALA A 137 -2.38 -1.73 0.40
C ALA A 137 -1.75 -0.34 0.53
N GLY A 138 -2.55 0.72 0.42
CA GLY A 138 -2.03 2.07 0.57
C GLY A 138 -3.13 3.12 0.58
N HIS A 139 -2.85 4.28 1.17
CA HIS A 139 -3.78 5.39 1.29
C HIS A 139 -3.26 6.63 0.57
N SER A 140 -4.15 7.37 -0.13
CA SER A 140 -3.81 8.61 -0.80
C SER A 140 -2.66 8.42 -1.82
N ASN A 141 -1.54 9.12 -1.71
CA ASN A 141 -0.35 8.89 -2.52
C ASN A 141 0.16 7.43 -2.43
N GLY A 142 0.06 6.78 -1.24
CA GLY A 142 0.32 5.34 -1.09
C GLY A 142 -0.67 4.47 -1.85
N GLY A 143 -1.94 4.88 -1.95
CA GLY A 143 -2.94 4.22 -2.79
C GLY A 143 -2.64 4.40 -4.29
N SER A 144 -2.11 5.56 -4.70
CA SER A 144 -1.59 5.75 -6.05
C SER A 144 -0.38 4.84 -6.33
N MET A 145 0.53 4.67 -5.35
CA MET A 145 1.63 3.71 -5.49
C MET A 145 1.12 2.27 -5.66
N VAL A 146 0.03 1.88 -4.99
CA VAL A 146 -0.61 0.57 -5.21
C VAL A 146 -1.09 0.42 -6.66
N TYR A 147 -1.64 1.46 -7.27
CA TYR A 147 -2.02 1.45 -8.69
C TYR A 147 -0.80 1.40 -9.62
N VAL A 148 0.29 2.10 -9.30
CA VAL A 148 1.58 1.98 -10.01
C VAL A 148 2.09 0.53 -9.98
N LEU A 149 2.01 -0.14 -8.82
CA LEU A 149 2.35 -1.55 -8.68
C LEU A 149 1.43 -2.46 -9.51
N TRP A 150 0.14 -2.19 -9.51
CA TRP A 150 -0.80 -2.93 -10.34
C TRP A 150 -0.46 -2.83 -11.83
N ALA A 151 -0.17 -1.62 -12.33
CA ALA A 151 0.22 -1.43 -13.72
C ALA A 151 1.58 -2.06 -14.08
N ALA A 152 2.59 -1.93 -13.20
CA ALA A 152 3.97 -2.26 -13.51
C ALA A 152 4.45 -3.61 -12.97
N ARG A 153 3.78 -4.19 -11.96
CA ARG A 153 4.21 -5.41 -11.23
C ARG A 153 3.06 -6.36 -10.93
N ALA A 154 1.96 -6.35 -11.70
CA ALA A 154 0.77 -7.16 -11.43
C ALA A 154 1.06 -8.64 -11.17
N LYS A 155 2.09 -9.21 -11.79
CA LYS A 155 2.48 -10.63 -11.66
C LYS A 155 3.00 -10.98 -10.26
N GLU A 156 3.52 -9.98 -9.54
CA GLU A 156 4.08 -10.16 -8.20
C GLU A 156 3.01 -10.19 -7.10
N PHE A 157 1.77 -9.76 -7.41
CA PHE A 157 0.72 -9.57 -6.41
C PHE A 157 -0.52 -10.40 -6.72
N ALA A 158 -1.10 -11.02 -5.68
CA ALA A 158 -2.37 -11.74 -5.74
C ALA A 158 -3.55 -10.76 -5.78
N ALA A 159 -3.52 -9.70 -4.97
CA ALA A 159 -4.57 -8.67 -4.92
C ALA A 159 -4.04 -7.33 -4.39
N PHE A 160 -4.86 -6.28 -4.58
CA PHE A 160 -4.56 -4.90 -4.23
C PHE A 160 -5.63 -4.28 -3.33
N ALA A 161 -5.25 -3.28 -2.50
CA ALA A 161 -6.18 -2.52 -1.67
C ALA A 161 -5.84 -1.01 -1.61
N PRO A 162 -6.11 -0.24 -2.69
CA PRO A 162 -5.94 1.21 -2.69
C PRO A 162 -7.08 1.91 -1.93
N SER A 163 -6.75 3.00 -1.23
CA SER A 163 -7.69 3.86 -0.51
C SER A 163 -7.51 5.32 -0.90
N SER A 164 -8.62 6.05 -1.08
CA SER A 164 -8.68 7.50 -1.36
C SER A 164 -7.69 7.93 -2.46
N SER A 165 -7.70 7.22 -3.58
CA SER A 165 -6.76 7.40 -4.69
C SER A 165 -7.41 7.07 -6.04
N VAL A 166 -6.69 7.29 -7.12
CA VAL A 166 -7.20 7.14 -8.49
C VAL A 166 -6.23 6.30 -9.32
N PHE A 167 -6.75 5.30 -10.02
CA PHE A 167 -6.01 4.62 -11.08
C PHE A 167 -5.99 5.52 -12.32
N ARG A 168 -4.82 5.96 -12.71
CA ARG A 168 -4.64 6.89 -13.84
C ARG A 168 -5.00 6.20 -15.17
N PRO A 169 -5.60 6.92 -16.14
CA PRO A 169 -5.99 6.33 -17.43
C PRO A 169 -4.83 5.71 -18.22
N ASP A 170 -3.65 6.33 -18.15
CA ASP A 170 -2.43 5.86 -18.82
C ASP A 170 -1.85 4.59 -18.18
N GLU A 171 -2.01 4.43 -16.88
CA GLU A 171 -1.56 3.25 -16.14
C GLU A 171 -2.52 2.06 -16.31
N ILE A 172 -3.83 2.30 -16.16
CA ILE A 172 -4.84 1.23 -16.27
C ILE A 172 -4.88 0.61 -17.68
N ALA A 173 -4.51 1.36 -18.72
CA ALA A 173 -4.44 0.86 -20.09
C ALA A 173 -3.45 -0.31 -20.26
N ASN A 174 -2.45 -0.42 -19.37
CA ASN A 174 -1.43 -1.46 -19.40
C ASN A 174 -1.62 -2.52 -18.29
N ALA A 175 -2.67 -2.39 -17.47
CA ALA A 175 -2.90 -3.28 -16.35
C ALA A 175 -3.66 -4.55 -16.76
N ALA A 176 -3.31 -5.68 -16.17
CA ALA A 176 -4.09 -6.92 -16.23
C ALA A 176 -5.17 -6.96 -15.13
N PRO A 177 -6.30 -7.66 -15.34
CA PRO A 177 -7.31 -7.85 -14.29
C PRO A 177 -6.71 -8.44 -13.01
N LYS A 178 -7.05 -7.87 -11.85
CA LYS A 178 -6.62 -8.35 -10.52
C LYS A 178 -7.71 -8.10 -9.48
N PRO A 179 -7.89 -9.02 -8.52
CA PRO A 179 -8.77 -8.77 -7.39
C PRO A 179 -8.38 -7.50 -6.63
N VAL A 180 -9.36 -6.69 -6.25
CA VAL A 180 -9.09 -5.41 -5.60
C VAL A 180 -10.15 -5.03 -4.56
N PHE A 181 -9.70 -4.46 -3.44
CA PHE A 181 -10.53 -3.85 -2.40
C PHE A 181 -10.34 -2.34 -2.40
N ILE A 182 -11.33 -1.57 -2.82
CA ILE A 182 -11.23 -0.10 -2.99
C ILE A 182 -11.97 0.61 -1.86
N VAL A 183 -11.27 1.50 -1.13
CA VAL A 183 -11.85 2.36 -0.11
C VAL A 183 -11.99 3.79 -0.62
N THR A 184 -13.18 4.38 -0.49
CA THR A 184 -13.45 5.76 -0.91
C THR A 184 -14.28 6.52 0.13
N GLY A 185 -13.95 7.80 0.35
CA GLY A 185 -14.71 8.71 1.21
C GLY A 185 -15.69 9.56 0.40
N ARG A 186 -16.98 9.58 0.80
CA ARG A 186 -18.00 10.40 0.11
C ARG A 186 -17.74 11.91 0.21
N GLN A 187 -17.09 12.34 1.28
CA GLN A 187 -16.77 13.75 1.56
C GLN A 187 -15.28 14.05 1.37
N ASP A 188 -14.58 13.24 0.57
CA ASP A 188 -13.16 13.46 0.28
C ASP A 188 -12.99 14.73 -0.57
N LEU A 189 -12.34 15.77 0.02
CA LEU A 189 -12.07 17.04 -0.63
C LEU A 189 -10.68 17.08 -1.29
N LEU A 190 -9.76 16.19 -0.92
CA LEU A 190 -8.42 16.13 -1.51
C LEU A 190 -8.41 15.30 -2.80
N VAL A 191 -9.02 14.13 -2.75
CA VAL A 191 -9.26 13.31 -3.96
C VAL A 191 -10.78 13.21 -4.14
N PRO A 192 -11.41 14.11 -4.92
CA PRO A 192 -12.86 14.23 -4.99
C PRO A 192 -13.55 12.90 -5.30
N PHE A 193 -14.62 12.59 -4.56
CA PHE A 193 -15.38 11.35 -4.67
C PHE A 193 -15.74 11.02 -6.13
N ARG A 194 -16.20 12.02 -6.90
CA ARG A 194 -16.50 11.85 -8.33
C ARG A 194 -15.31 11.30 -9.13
N THR A 195 -14.10 11.77 -8.85
CA THR A 195 -12.88 11.29 -9.53
C THR A 195 -12.56 9.84 -9.15
N GLN A 196 -12.74 9.49 -7.88
CA GLN A 196 -12.60 8.11 -7.40
C GLN A 196 -13.65 7.18 -8.05
N GLN A 197 -14.90 7.64 -8.23
CA GLN A 197 -15.95 6.87 -8.92
C GLN A 197 -15.63 6.65 -10.41
N LEU A 198 -15.04 7.64 -11.10
CA LEU A 198 -14.55 7.46 -12.47
C LEU A 198 -13.41 6.44 -12.54
N SER A 199 -12.53 6.41 -11.55
CA SER A 199 -11.50 5.39 -11.43
C SER A 199 -12.11 4.00 -11.22
N LEU A 200 -13.07 3.88 -10.29
CA LEU A 200 -13.80 2.63 -10.04
C LEU A 200 -14.46 2.09 -11.31
N SER A 201 -15.15 2.93 -12.09
CA SER A 201 -15.78 2.51 -13.34
C SER A 201 -14.78 1.88 -14.32
N ARG A 202 -13.56 2.44 -14.40
CA ARG A 202 -12.49 1.88 -15.23
C ARG A 202 -11.98 0.54 -14.70
N VAL A 203 -11.85 0.42 -13.37
CA VAL A 203 -11.45 -0.84 -12.72
C VAL A 203 -12.49 -1.93 -12.94
N LEU A 204 -13.78 -1.63 -12.80
CA LEU A 204 -14.86 -2.59 -13.09
C LEU A 204 -14.77 -3.08 -14.55
N LYS A 205 -14.55 -2.16 -15.50
CA LYS A 205 -14.37 -2.51 -16.90
C LYS A 205 -13.13 -3.38 -17.13
N LEU A 206 -11.97 -3.00 -16.58
CA LEU A 206 -10.71 -3.78 -16.66
C LEU A 206 -10.92 -5.20 -16.16
N ASN A 207 -11.52 -5.34 -14.98
CA ASN A 207 -11.72 -6.61 -14.31
C ASN A 207 -12.90 -7.41 -14.89
N GLN A 208 -13.66 -6.88 -15.87
CA GLN A 208 -14.92 -7.46 -16.36
C GLN A 208 -15.87 -7.78 -15.19
N ALA A 209 -15.91 -6.90 -14.20
CA ALA A 209 -16.75 -7.03 -13.03
C ALA A 209 -18.12 -6.40 -13.26
N GLU A 210 -19.14 -6.94 -12.61
CA GLU A 210 -20.52 -6.46 -12.70
C GLU A 210 -20.64 -5.05 -12.09
N THR A 211 -21.48 -4.21 -12.66
CA THR A 211 -21.82 -2.91 -12.06
C THR A 211 -22.82 -3.06 -10.91
N ALA A 212 -23.61 -4.14 -10.92
CA ALA A 212 -24.51 -4.48 -9.83
C ALA A 212 -23.73 -4.92 -8.59
N GLU A 213 -24.14 -4.42 -7.45
CA GLU A 213 -23.49 -4.66 -6.17
C GLU A 213 -24.20 -5.79 -5.41
N GLN A 214 -23.41 -6.65 -4.79
CA GLN A 214 -23.84 -7.65 -3.83
C GLN A 214 -23.37 -7.29 -2.42
N ALA A 215 -24.10 -7.69 -1.38
CA ALA A 215 -23.61 -7.56 -0.02
C ALA A 215 -22.33 -8.40 0.18
N TRP A 216 -21.29 -7.81 0.80
CA TRP A 216 -20.06 -8.53 1.09
C TRP A 216 -19.77 -8.61 2.59
N ASP A 217 -19.58 -7.45 3.25
CA ASP A 217 -19.44 -7.35 4.70
C ASP A 217 -19.77 -5.93 5.17
N GLY A 218 -20.65 -5.79 6.14
CA GLY A 218 -21.11 -4.49 6.63
C GLY A 218 -21.58 -3.59 5.46
N THR A 219 -20.90 -2.45 5.30
CA THR A 219 -21.17 -1.50 4.21
C THR A 219 -20.39 -1.78 2.93
N ALA A 220 -19.43 -2.70 2.96
CA ALA A 220 -18.69 -3.09 1.78
C ALA A 220 -19.54 -3.90 0.80
N ARG A 221 -19.28 -3.72 -0.49
CA ARG A 221 -20.05 -4.32 -1.59
C ARG A 221 -19.13 -5.08 -2.53
N LEU A 222 -19.58 -6.23 -3.00
CA LEU A 222 -18.90 -7.07 -3.98
C LEU A 222 -19.45 -6.80 -5.39
N HIS A 223 -18.57 -6.63 -6.33
CA HIS A 223 -18.81 -6.67 -7.77
C HIS A 223 -18.13 -7.93 -8.33
N PRO A 224 -18.87 -9.01 -8.55
CA PRO A 224 -18.32 -10.26 -9.07
C PRO A 224 -17.70 -10.08 -10.43
N SER A 225 -16.56 -10.70 -10.70
CA SER A 225 -15.86 -10.66 -11.98
C SER A 225 -15.96 -11.99 -12.71
N LYS A 226 -16.16 -11.93 -14.03
CA LYS A 226 -16.12 -13.09 -14.92
C LYS A 226 -14.73 -13.70 -15.05
N THR A 227 -13.69 -12.95 -14.68
CA THR A 227 -12.27 -13.37 -14.75
C THR A 227 -11.73 -13.85 -13.40
N GLY A 228 -12.54 -13.85 -12.32
CA GLY A 228 -12.11 -14.09 -10.96
C GLY A 228 -11.40 -12.88 -10.30
N ALA A 229 -11.29 -11.75 -11.03
CA ALA A 229 -10.72 -10.50 -10.53
C ALA A 229 -11.79 -9.64 -9.86
N ASP A 230 -12.44 -10.15 -8.82
CA ASP A 230 -13.52 -9.47 -8.12
C ASP A 230 -13.09 -8.08 -7.60
N VAL A 231 -14.06 -7.15 -7.58
CA VAL A 231 -13.89 -5.83 -7.00
C VAL A 231 -14.76 -5.71 -5.76
N VAL A 232 -14.15 -5.42 -4.62
CA VAL A 232 -14.88 -5.05 -3.42
C VAL A 232 -14.74 -3.56 -3.20
N THR A 233 -15.85 -2.86 -2.95
CA THR A 233 -15.87 -1.43 -2.65
C THR A 233 -16.29 -1.20 -1.21
N TYR A 234 -15.59 -0.30 -0.52
CA TYR A 234 -15.98 0.22 0.77
C TYR A 234 -16.11 1.75 0.69
N ILE A 235 -17.35 2.21 0.52
CA ILE A 235 -17.67 3.64 0.42
C ILE A 235 -18.15 4.13 1.78
N HIS A 236 -17.30 4.89 2.49
CA HIS A 236 -17.64 5.43 3.81
C HIS A 236 -18.10 6.89 3.73
N PRO A 237 -18.88 7.40 4.73
CA PRO A 237 -19.43 8.75 4.70
C PRO A 237 -18.40 9.86 4.95
N GLY A 238 -17.20 9.53 5.46
CA GLY A 238 -16.16 10.49 5.82
C GLY A 238 -15.39 11.08 4.64
N GLY A 239 -14.37 11.87 4.97
CA GLY A 239 -13.47 12.56 4.03
C GLY A 239 -12.24 11.73 3.64
N HIS A 240 -11.09 12.41 3.53
CA HIS A 240 -9.80 11.84 3.11
C HIS A 240 -9.11 11.11 4.28
N GLN A 241 -9.66 10.00 4.72
CA GLN A 241 -9.15 9.23 5.85
C GLN A 241 -9.35 7.72 5.68
N MET A 242 -8.56 6.92 6.37
CA MET A 242 -8.78 5.49 6.52
C MET A 242 -9.82 5.24 7.61
N PRO A 243 -10.94 4.58 7.33
CA PRO A 243 -11.84 4.08 8.36
C PRO A 243 -11.13 3.07 9.29
N ALA A 244 -11.50 3.08 10.56
CA ALA A 244 -10.82 2.25 11.57
C ALA A 244 -10.94 0.73 11.32
N ASP A 245 -12.00 0.30 10.66
CA ASP A 245 -12.29 -1.10 10.32
C ASP A 245 -11.75 -1.53 8.94
N ALA A 246 -11.31 -0.56 8.10
CA ALA A 246 -10.89 -0.85 6.73
C ALA A 246 -9.72 -1.84 6.67
N GLY A 247 -8.75 -1.76 7.58
CA GLY A 247 -7.63 -2.70 7.63
C GLY A 247 -8.07 -4.15 7.87
N ALA A 248 -9.03 -4.37 8.77
CA ALA A 248 -9.58 -5.70 9.04
C ALA A 248 -10.38 -6.23 7.82
N LEU A 249 -11.15 -5.39 7.15
CA LEU A 249 -11.86 -5.74 5.92
C LEU A 249 -10.90 -6.07 4.77
N MET A 250 -9.81 -5.33 4.62
CA MET A 250 -8.74 -5.64 3.65
C MET A 250 -8.13 -7.02 3.93
N VAL A 251 -7.84 -7.34 5.20
CA VAL A 251 -7.33 -8.67 5.60
C VAL A 251 -8.33 -9.76 5.26
N LYS A 252 -9.63 -9.55 5.58
CA LYS A 252 -10.68 -10.51 5.22
C LYS A 252 -10.71 -10.75 3.70
N PHE A 253 -10.58 -9.69 2.90
CA PHE A 253 -10.52 -9.79 1.45
C PHE A 253 -9.27 -10.56 0.99
N PHE A 254 -8.09 -10.25 1.49
CA PHE A 254 -6.84 -10.92 1.12
C PHE A 254 -6.81 -12.41 1.48
N LYS A 255 -7.41 -12.79 2.62
CA LYS A 255 -7.51 -14.20 3.04
C LYS A 255 -8.34 -15.08 2.09
N GLN A 256 -9.11 -14.47 1.19
CA GLN A 256 -9.91 -15.17 0.19
C GLN A 256 -9.16 -15.35 -1.16
N ARG A 257 -7.89 -14.94 -1.24
CA ARG A 257 -7.11 -14.92 -2.49
C ARG A 257 -5.84 -15.77 -2.43
#